data_a86b5aea567b839fd68055aefc20428d
#
_entry.id   a86b5aea567b839fd68055aefc20428d
#
_cell.length_a   1.000
_cell.length_b   1.000
_cell.length_c   1.000
_cell.angle_alpha   90.00
_cell.angle_beta   90.00
_cell.angle_gamma   90.00
#
_symmetry.space_group_name_H-M   'P 1'
#
loop_
_entity.id
_entity.type
_entity.pdbx_description
1 polymer ?
#
loop_
_entity_poly.entity_id
_entity_poly.type
_entity_poly.pdbx_seq_one_letter_code
_entity_poly.pdbx_strand_id
1 'polypeptide(L)'
;MLETSQLLLADGGGGFSSTADDLAGSLFGASLFPWLAMLYWLKHPTVGAPPGVSFGLTFLLAFVFGSIPAAIGAGVLYGVSLADADWLHGAAESLLAITNCVVVLGFRDALNGGGGAAISTSAERLRVAATTLGALSALSAVAVFASGAAAMHTPWLGGVGNLPAGLWAAEPANALSIPTWIIHTSSLVEWLVAMGLAWRYAEAVAQPKWKGVTWGMLPLHTSGIVACTYHLFYNAPAVTWCVALQAGMTCVGNVTLAIACLRLALASGWTWQMGRDDAAQLVARFNAELADVVRGGDERSGVQYSGDDAATAVAAAGDARDAPSVTTAAAAAEVDAASALLGWEDLGDAWAKDGDAFFLVKLAALSGGLAYAVKYLPALLPAPLTDAWATLPEPAISAAALAVIVLPTLLNCAKWYQRSQEGAEFVGDI
;
A
#
# COMPACT_ATOMS: atom_id res chain seq x y z
N MET A 1 5.82 -0.14 30.45
CA MET A 1 4.89 0.01 29.29
C MET A 1 5.04 -1.08 28.23
N LEU A 2 6.13 -1.83 28.18
CA LEU A 2 6.28 -2.98 27.28
C LEU A 2 5.70 -4.29 27.87
N GLU A 3 5.55 -4.40 29.16
CA GLU A 3 4.98 -5.58 29.83
C GLU A 3 3.44 -5.67 29.76
N THR A 4 2.75 -4.56 29.55
CA THR A 4 1.28 -4.54 29.46
C THR A 4 0.76 -5.07 28.13
N SER A 5 1.58 -5.07 27.06
CA SER A 5 1.20 -5.64 25.76
C SER A 5 1.26 -7.18 25.76
N GLN A 6 2.10 -7.76 26.58
CA GLN A 6 2.20 -9.23 26.70
C GLN A 6 1.09 -9.86 27.56
N LEU A 7 0.47 -9.08 28.45
CA LEU A 7 -0.59 -9.60 29.33
C LEU A 7 -1.98 -9.68 28.65
N LEU A 8 -2.17 -9.02 27.50
CA LEU A 8 -3.45 -9.03 26.77
C LEU A 8 -3.56 -10.14 25.70
N LEU A 9 -2.46 -10.88 25.45
CA LEU A 9 -2.41 -11.96 24.45
C LEU A 9 -2.31 -13.36 25.04
N ALA A 10 -2.36 -13.50 26.36
CA ALA A 10 -2.24 -14.79 27.03
C ALA A 10 -3.60 -15.26 27.56
N ASP A 11 -4.49 -15.71 26.71
CA ASP A 11 -5.33 -16.89 27.00
C ASP A 11 -6.17 -17.30 25.78
N GLY A 12 -6.00 -18.53 25.33
CA GLY A 12 -6.98 -19.19 24.48
C GLY A 12 -6.46 -19.78 23.16
N GLY A 13 -5.73 -20.88 23.21
CA GLY A 13 -5.64 -21.81 22.08
C GLY A 13 -4.33 -21.85 21.30
N GLY A 14 -3.45 -22.75 21.68
CA GLY A 14 -2.46 -23.35 20.76
C GLY A 14 -1.17 -22.55 20.52
N GLY A 15 -0.07 -23.01 21.10
CA GLY A 15 1.26 -22.38 21.06
C GLY A 15 1.87 -22.09 19.67
N PHE A 16 1.22 -22.50 18.57
CA PHE A 16 1.69 -22.19 17.21
C PHE A 16 1.09 -20.86 16.70
N SER A 17 -0.14 -20.51 17.06
CA SER A 17 -0.79 -19.25 16.67
C SER A 17 -0.09 -18.04 17.29
N SER A 18 0.23 -18.12 18.60
CA SER A 18 0.93 -17.03 19.29
C SER A 18 2.32 -16.74 18.73
N THR A 19 3.07 -17.79 18.36
CA THR A 19 4.41 -17.62 17.73
C THR A 19 4.36 -17.00 16.34
N ALA A 20 3.34 -17.31 15.53
CA ALA A 20 3.16 -16.72 14.20
C ALA A 20 2.78 -15.25 14.29
N ASP A 21 1.91 -14.88 15.24
CA ASP A 21 1.48 -13.50 15.46
C ASP A 21 2.62 -12.64 16.02
N ASP A 22 3.41 -13.15 16.96
CA ASP A 22 4.60 -12.48 17.51
C ASP A 22 5.65 -12.26 16.41
N LEU A 23 5.88 -13.26 15.56
CA LEU A 23 6.78 -13.13 14.40
C LEU A 23 6.25 -12.08 13.42
N ALA A 24 4.97 -12.10 13.11
CA ALA A 24 4.35 -11.12 12.20
C ALA A 24 4.49 -9.69 12.75
N GLY A 25 4.20 -9.47 14.03
CA GLY A 25 4.37 -8.18 14.68
C GLY A 25 5.81 -7.66 14.62
N SER A 26 6.78 -8.54 14.85
CA SER A 26 8.21 -8.22 14.76
C SER A 26 8.63 -7.86 13.33
N LEU A 27 8.16 -8.61 12.34
CA LEU A 27 8.46 -8.38 10.93
C LEU A 27 7.81 -7.09 10.40
N PHE A 28 6.55 -6.80 10.76
CA PHE A 28 5.90 -5.54 10.40
C PHE A 28 6.63 -4.35 11.03
N GLY A 29 7.01 -4.43 12.31
CA GLY A 29 7.79 -3.38 12.96
C GLY A 29 9.15 -3.17 12.29
N ALA A 30 9.88 -4.25 11.96
CA ALA A 30 11.16 -4.18 11.28
C ALA A 30 11.03 -3.61 9.85
N SER A 31 9.92 -3.86 9.17
CA SER A 31 9.67 -3.42 7.79
C SER A 31 9.59 -1.89 7.62
N LEU A 32 9.34 -1.15 8.70
CA LEU A 32 9.30 0.31 8.68
C LEU A 32 10.67 0.92 8.33
N PHE A 33 11.77 0.35 8.84
CA PHE A 33 13.10 0.92 8.61
C PHE A 33 13.52 0.93 7.13
N PRO A 34 13.43 -0.19 6.38
CA PRO A 34 13.73 -0.16 4.95
C PRO A 34 12.73 0.72 4.17
N TRP A 35 11.47 0.85 4.61
CA TRP A 35 10.54 1.80 4.00
C TRP A 35 10.99 3.26 4.15
N LEU A 36 11.42 3.65 5.34
CA LEU A 36 11.96 4.99 5.58
C LEU A 36 13.25 5.24 4.78
N ALA A 37 14.12 4.25 4.68
CA ALA A 37 15.32 4.33 3.85
C ALA A 37 14.97 4.48 2.35
N MET A 38 13.99 3.73 1.85
CA MET A 38 13.46 3.87 0.51
C MET A 38 12.96 5.29 0.24
N LEU A 39 12.14 5.85 1.16
CA LEU A 39 11.63 7.21 1.05
C LEU A 39 12.75 8.25 1.04
N TYR A 40 13.79 8.07 1.84
CA TYR A 40 14.95 8.95 1.85
C TYR A 40 15.60 9.02 0.46
N TRP A 41 15.96 7.88 -0.12
CA TRP A 41 16.62 7.87 -1.44
C TRP A 41 15.69 8.34 -2.55
N LEU A 42 14.43 7.89 -2.57
CA LEU A 42 13.47 8.28 -3.59
C LEU A 42 13.21 9.79 -3.61
N LYS A 43 13.13 10.41 -2.43
CA LYS A 43 12.87 11.86 -2.30
C LYS A 43 14.13 12.71 -2.42
N HIS A 44 15.30 12.09 -2.51
CA HIS A 44 16.54 12.85 -2.65
C HIS A 44 16.52 13.67 -3.97
N PRO A 45 16.93 14.94 -3.95
CA PRO A 45 16.86 15.83 -5.12
C PRO A 45 17.56 15.29 -6.38
N THR A 46 18.60 14.48 -6.23
CA THR A 46 19.32 13.87 -7.36
C THR A 46 18.47 12.89 -8.16
N VAL A 47 17.47 12.25 -7.53
CA VAL A 47 16.63 11.24 -8.19
C VAL A 47 15.57 11.86 -9.07
N GLY A 48 15.04 13.03 -8.69
CA GLY A 48 14.01 13.70 -9.44
C GLY A 48 12.71 12.88 -9.57
N ALA A 49 12.34 12.14 -8.52
CA ALA A 49 11.13 11.33 -8.53
C ALA A 49 9.88 12.19 -8.68
N PRO A 50 8.83 11.72 -9.40
CA PRO A 50 7.60 12.46 -9.56
C PRO A 50 6.99 12.87 -8.20
N PRO A 51 6.60 14.13 -8.00
CA PRO A 51 6.11 14.62 -6.71
C PRO A 51 4.88 13.86 -6.19
N GLY A 52 3.94 13.49 -7.10
CA GLY A 52 2.76 12.69 -6.75
C GLY A 52 3.13 11.29 -6.26
N VAL A 53 4.10 10.63 -6.91
CA VAL A 53 4.61 9.31 -6.50
C VAL A 53 5.30 9.41 -5.14
N SER A 54 6.20 10.39 -4.97
CA SER A 54 6.91 10.62 -3.71
C SER A 54 5.95 10.91 -2.56
N PHE A 55 4.89 11.67 -2.81
CA PHE A 55 3.85 11.94 -1.83
C PHE A 55 3.04 10.67 -1.51
N GLY A 56 2.57 9.93 -2.52
CA GLY A 56 1.78 8.70 -2.32
C GLY A 56 2.52 7.69 -1.45
N LEU A 57 3.79 7.40 -1.78
CA LEU A 57 4.62 6.49 -0.98
C LEU A 57 4.91 7.02 0.44
N THR A 58 4.93 8.36 0.63
CA THR A 58 4.98 8.95 1.98
C THR A 58 3.66 8.80 2.72
N PHE A 59 2.53 8.96 2.02
CA PHE A 59 1.18 8.85 2.58
C PHE A 59 0.88 7.44 3.10
N LEU A 60 1.58 6.40 2.62
CA LEU A 60 1.52 5.06 3.20
C LEU A 60 1.77 5.06 4.73
N LEU A 61 2.58 5.99 5.23
CA LEU A 61 2.79 6.10 6.66
C LEU A 61 1.50 6.42 7.44
N ALA A 62 0.51 7.07 6.79
CA ALA A 62 -0.80 7.26 7.39
C ALA A 62 -1.52 5.92 7.61
N PHE A 63 -1.40 4.97 6.66
CA PHE A 63 -1.88 3.60 6.84
C PHE A 63 -1.12 2.89 7.97
N VAL A 64 0.22 2.93 7.96
CA VAL A 64 1.04 2.28 9.00
C VAL A 64 0.69 2.78 10.39
N PHE A 65 0.63 4.09 10.59
CA PHE A 65 0.31 4.67 11.89
C PHE A 65 -1.19 4.59 12.23
N GLY A 66 -2.09 4.56 11.25
CA GLY A 66 -3.52 4.40 11.43
C GLY A 66 -3.92 2.96 11.77
N SER A 67 -3.21 1.96 11.25
CA SER A 67 -3.47 0.56 11.55
C SER A 67 -3.11 0.17 12.99
N ILE A 68 -2.14 0.86 13.63
CA ILE A 68 -1.76 0.60 15.02
C ILE A 68 -2.93 0.82 16.00
N PRO A 69 -3.56 2.01 16.06
CA PRO A 69 -4.71 2.19 16.96
C PRO A 69 -5.91 1.33 16.56
N ALA A 70 -6.10 1.02 15.28
CA ALA A 70 -7.15 0.11 14.83
C ALA A 70 -6.91 -1.32 15.36
N ALA A 71 -5.67 -1.82 15.29
CA ALA A 71 -5.30 -3.13 15.84
C ALA A 71 -5.43 -3.19 17.37
N ILE A 72 -4.99 -2.14 18.06
CA ILE A 72 -5.19 -2.00 19.52
C ILE A 72 -6.69 -2.01 19.83
N GLY A 73 -7.50 -1.27 19.06
CA GLY A 73 -8.95 -1.21 19.21
C GLY A 73 -9.61 -2.59 19.03
N ALA A 74 -9.23 -3.35 18.00
CA ALA A 74 -9.73 -4.71 17.78
C ALA A 74 -9.39 -5.63 18.97
N GLY A 75 -8.16 -5.58 19.46
CA GLY A 75 -7.72 -6.35 20.62
C GLY A 75 -8.45 -5.98 21.92
N VAL A 76 -8.59 -4.68 22.21
CA VAL A 76 -9.21 -4.21 23.45
C VAL A 76 -10.73 -4.39 23.45
N LEU A 77 -11.41 -4.12 22.31
CA LEU A 77 -12.87 -4.18 22.24
C LEU A 77 -13.41 -5.60 22.08
N TYR A 78 -12.67 -6.44 21.35
CA TYR A 78 -13.20 -7.74 20.89
C TYR A 78 -12.29 -8.92 21.23
N GLY A 79 -11.04 -8.69 21.64
CA GLY A 79 -10.05 -9.76 21.89
C GLY A 79 -9.62 -10.49 20.60
N VAL A 80 -9.67 -9.81 19.44
CA VAL A 80 -9.35 -10.41 18.14
C VAL A 80 -8.29 -9.60 17.40
N SER A 81 -7.77 -10.16 16.30
CA SER A 81 -6.88 -9.44 15.39
C SER A 81 -7.64 -8.36 14.61
N LEU A 82 -6.90 -7.38 14.05
CA LEU A 82 -7.50 -6.36 13.18
C LEU A 82 -8.21 -7.00 11.98
N ALA A 83 -7.67 -8.10 11.45
CA ALA A 83 -8.20 -8.83 10.31
C ALA A 83 -9.62 -9.40 10.52
N ASP A 84 -10.04 -9.58 11.79
CA ASP A 84 -11.35 -10.14 12.15
C ASP A 84 -12.39 -9.05 12.47
N ALA A 85 -12.01 -7.78 12.57
CA ALA A 85 -12.90 -6.67 12.89
C ALA A 85 -13.19 -5.82 11.64
N ASP A 86 -14.19 -6.17 10.84
CA ASP A 86 -14.42 -5.65 9.47
C ASP A 86 -14.42 -4.11 9.39
N TRP A 87 -15.10 -3.40 10.29
CA TRP A 87 -15.17 -1.94 10.23
C TRP A 87 -13.84 -1.25 10.55
N LEU A 88 -13.05 -1.79 11.49
CA LEU A 88 -11.70 -1.26 11.79
C LEU A 88 -10.71 -1.61 10.68
N HIS A 89 -10.81 -2.85 10.18
CA HIS A 89 -10.00 -3.34 9.09
C HIS A 89 -10.23 -2.52 7.82
N GLY A 90 -11.49 -2.40 7.38
CA GLY A 90 -11.84 -1.61 6.20
C GLY A 90 -11.43 -0.15 6.31
N ALA A 91 -11.60 0.48 7.48
CA ALA A 91 -11.18 1.86 7.71
C ALA A 91 -9.66 2.02 7.61
N ALA A 92 -8.88 1.12 8.21
CA ALA A 92 -7.43 1.16 8.14
C ALA A 92 -6.92 0.89 6.71
N GLU A 93 -7.37 -0.18 6.08
CA GLU A 93 -6.94 -0.60 4.74
C GLU A 93 -7.35 0.38 3.64
N SER A 94 -8.39 1.19 3.85
CA SER A 94 -8.76 2.26 2.90
C SER A 94 -7.63 3.28 2.70
N LEU A 95 -6.79 3.51 3.72
CA LEU A 95 -5.62 4.39 3.60
C LEU A 95 -4.56 3.81 2.65
N LEU A 96 -4.45 2.48 2.58
CA LEU A 96 -3.58 1.80 1.62
C LEU A 96 -4.11 1.95 0.19
N ALA A 97 -5.42 1.75 -0.05
CA ALA A 97 -6.02 1.96 -1.36
C ALA A 97 -5.87 3.43 -1.83
N ILE A 98 -6.10 4.40 -0.94
CA ILE A 98 -5.85 5.83 -1.25
C ILE A 98 -4.37 6.05 -1.63
N THR A 99 -3.43 5.46 -0.89
CA THR A 99 -1.99 5.51 -1.22
C THR A 99 -1.72 5.03 -2.63
N ASN A 100 -2.23 3.87 -2.99
CA ASN A 100 -1.99 3.24 -4.29
C ASN A 100 -2.58 4.07 -5.42
N CYS A 101 -3.82 4.58 -5.28
CA CYS A 101 -4.42 5.51 -6.23
C CYS A 101 -3.55 6.75 -6.45
N VAL A 102 -3.00 7.33 -5.39
CA VAL A 102 -2.12 8.51 -5.49
C VAL A 102 -0.82 8.18 -6.22
N VAL A 103 -0.22 7.03 -5.97
CA VAL A 103 1.00 6.58 -6.67
C VAL A 103 0.72 6.38 -8.16
N VAL A 104 -0.40 5.71 -8.50
CA VAL A 104 -0.84 5.50 -9.88
C VAL A 104 -1.05 6.83 -10.60
N LEU A 105 -1.81 7.75 -10.01
CA LEU A 105 -2.07 9.08 -10.60
C LEU A 105 -0.77 9.90 -10.69
N GLY A 106 0.11 9.80 -9.71
CA GLY A 106 1.41 10.48 -9.73
C GLY A 106 2.31 10.02 -10.89
N PHE A 107 2.32 8.73 -11.22
CA PHE A 107 3.01 8.24 -12.41
C PHE A 107 2.32 8.66 -13.71
N ARG A 108 0.98 8.61 -13.76
CA ARG A 108 0.22 9.08 -14.94
C ARG A 108 0.48 10.55 -15.26
N ASP A 109 0.45 11.41 -14.23
CA ASP A 109 0.78 12.83 -14.38
C ASP A 109 2.19 13.05 -14.94
N ALA A 110 3.16 12.29 -14.44
CA ALA A 110 4.53 12.35 -14.90
C ALA A 110 4.70 11.88 -16.36
N LEU A 111 3.95 10.87 -16.78
CA LEU A 111 3.96 10.32 -18.14
C LEU A 111 3.21 11.20 -19.14
N ASN A 112 2.15 11.89 -18.71
CA ASN A 112 1.34 12.76 -19.56
C ASN A 112 2.01 14.11 -19.91
N GLY A 113 3.21 14.38 -19.39
CA GLY A 113 4.08 15.44 -19.89
C GLY A 113 3.63 16.88 -19.61
N GLY A 114 2.90 17.12 -18.53
CA GLY A 114 2.67 18.47 -18.03
C GLY A 114 4.01 19.11 -17.66
N GLY A 115 4.29 20.37 -18.10
CA GLY A 115 5.47 21.11 -17.64
C GLY A 115 5.52 21.17 -16.10
N GLY A 116 6.69 21.38 -15.52
CA GLY A 116 6.93 21.29 -14.07
C GLY A 116 5.89 21.99 -13.17
N ALA A 117 5.34 23.13 -13.60
CA ALA A 117 4.27 23.83 -12.89
C ALA A 117 2.94 23.05 -12.88
N ALA A 118 2.58 22.37 -13.98
CA ALA A 118 1.36 21.56 -14.06
C ALA A 118 1.46 20.30 -13.18
N ILE A 119 2.60 19.63 -13.18
CA ILE A 119 2.88 18.46 -12.32
C ILE A 119 2.84 18.86 -10.84
N SER A 120 3.38 20.02 -10.47
CA SER A 120 3.33 20.53 -9.10
C SER A 120 1.89 20.80 -8.64
N THR A 121 1.06 21.42 -9.51
CA THR A 121 -0.34 21.70 -9.21
C THR A 121 -1.15 20.40 -9.07
N SER A 122 -0.88 19.39 -9.90
CA SER A 122 -1.52 18.08 -9.81
C SER A 122 -1.12 17.36 -8.52
N ALA A 123 0.14 17.35 -8.16
CA ALA A 123 0.61 16.77 -6.90
C ALA A 123 -0.06 17.41 -5.68
N GLU A 124 -0.29 18.71 -5.69
CA GLU A 124 -1.01 19.40 -4.61
C GLU A 124 -2.49 18.98 -4.54
N ARG A 125 -3.15 18.85 -5.68
CA ARG A 125 -4.52 18.29 -5.72
C ARG A 125 -4.60 16.88 -5.17
N LEU A 126 -3.62 16.03 -5.51
CA LEU A 126 -3.52 14.67 -4.98
C LEU A 126 -3.32 14.68 -3.46
N ARG A 127 -2.50 15.59 -2.92
CA ARG A 127 -2.32 15.76 -1.47
C ARG A 127 -3.63 16.11 -0.77
N VAL A 128 -4.33 17.12 -1.27
CA VAL A 128 -5.61 17.56 -0.70
C VAL A 128 -6.63 16.42 -0.76
N ALA A 129 -6.76 15.74 -1.90
CA ALA A 129 -7.68 14.63 -2.06
C ALA A 129 -7.36 13.48 -1.09
N ALA A 130 -6.10 13.04 -1.03
CA ALA A 130 -5.68 11.93 -0.17
C ALA A 130 -5.87 12.24 1.32
N THR A 131 -5.50 13.44 1.76
CA THR A 131 -5.67 13.84 3.16
C THR A 131 -7.15 13.96 3.53
N THR A 132 -7.99 14.48 2.63
CA THR A 132 -9.45 14.57 2.84
C THR A 132 -10.08 13.18 2.93
N LEU A 133 -9.78 12.29 1.98
CA LEU A 133 -10.29 10.92 1.97
C LEU A 133 -9.80 10.13 3.18
N GLY A 134 -8.53 10.28 3.57
CA GLY A 134 -7.98 9.66 4.77
C GLY A 134 -8.67 10.14 6.06
N ALA A 135 -8.93 11.44 6.16
CA ALA A 135 -9.69 12.00 7.28
C ALA A 135 -11.14 11.46 7.31
N LEU A 136 -11.80 11.37 6.16
CA LEU A 136 -13.15 10.79 6.05
C LEU A 136 -13.17 9.31 6.46
N SER A 137 -12.17 8.54 6.09
CA SER A 137 -12.04 7.14 6.52
C SER A 137 -11.87 7.03 8.04
N ALA A 138 -10.99 7.83 8.64
CA ALA A 138 -10.84 7.87 10.10
C ALA A 138 -12.13 8.29 10.80
N LEU A 139 -12.83 9.30 10.27
CA LEU A 139 -14.12 9.75 10.80
C LEU A 139 -15.20 8.67 10.69
N SER A 140 -15.19 7.84 9.64
CA SER A 140 -16.13 6.73 9.50
C SER A 140 -15.96 5.71 10.64
N ALA A 141 -14.71 5.38 11.00
CA ALA A 141 -14.42 4.50 12.13
C ALA A 141 -14.89 5.12 13.47
N VAL A 142 -14.63 6.42 13.68
CA VAL A 142 -15.11 7.14 14.87
C VAL A 142 -16.64 7.15 14.93
N ALA A 143 -17.33 7.35 13.80
CA ALA A 143 -18.79 7.35 13.74
C ALA A 143 -19.38 5.97 14.07
N VAL A 144 -18.81 4.88 13.57
CA VAL A 144 -19.22 3.51 13.93
C VAL A 144 -19.05 3.29 15.43
N PHE A 145 -17.90 3.64 15.99
CA PHE A 145 -17.66 3.53 17.43
C PHE A 145 -18.65 4.35 18.27
N ALA A 146 -18.86 5.61 17.89
CA ALA A 146 -19.74 6.54 18.63
C ALA A 146 -21.23 6.14 18.55
N SER A 147 -21.65 5.40 17.51
CA SER A 147 -23.03 4.93 17.36
C SER A 147 -23.42 3.86 18.39
N GLY A 148 -22.45 3.27 19.10
CA GLY A 148 -22.66 2.15 20.00
C GLY A 148 -23.04 0.83 19.29
N ALA A 149 -23.08 0.83 17.95
CA ALA A 149 -23.40 -0.35 17.12
C ALA A 149 -22.14 -1.11 16.68
N ALA A 150 -20.99 -0.80 17.27
CA ALA A 150 -19.68 -1.38 16.93
C ALA A 150 -19.56 -2.81 17.46
N ALA A 151 -20.20 -3.78 16.78
CA ALA A 151 -19.91 -5.20 16.96
C ALA A 151 -18.72 -5.61 16.09
N MET A 152 -17.99 -6.68 16.46
CA MET A 152 -16.82 -7.18 15.75
C MET A 152 -17.07 -7.33 14.23
N HIS A 153 -18.21 -7.88 13.86
CA HIS A 153 -18.61 -8.14 12.47
C HIS A 153 -19.49 -7.01 11.87
N THR A 154 -19.47 -5.81 12.46
CA THR A 154 -20.14 -4.67 11.82
C THR A 154 -19.48 -4.42 10.47
N PRO A 155 -20.24 -4.43 9.35
CA PRO A 155 -19.66 -4.18 8.04
C PRO A 155 -19.13 -2.75 7.94
N TRP A 156 -17.95 -2.59 7.35
CA TRP A 156 -17.43 -1.27 7.05
C TRP A 156 -18.38 -0.52 6.09
N LEU A 157 -18.58 0.74 6.31
CA LEU A 157 -19.58 1.58 5.61
C LEU A 157 -21.01 1.02 5.65
N GLY A 158 -21.37 0.28 6.70
CA GLY A 158 -22.70 -0.29 6.86
C GLY A 158 -23.02 -1.45 5.90
N GLY A 159 -22.00 -2.07 5.30
CA GLY A 159 -22.20 -3.18 4.35
C GLY A 159 -22.86 -2.76 3.04
N VAL A 160 -22.76 -1.48 2.67
CA VAL A 160 -23.27 -0.97 1.40
C VAL A 160 -22.72 -1.79 0.23
N GLY A 161 -23.61 -2.26 -0.63
CA GLY A 161 -23.23 -3.11 -1.78
C GLY A 161 -23.22 -4.60 -1.48
N ASN A 162 -23.45 -5.06 -0.25
CA ASN A 162 -23.66 -6.47 0.03
C ASN A 162 -24.96 -6.96 -0.59
N LEU A 163 -24.95 -8.20 -1.08
CA LEU A 163 -26.18 -8.82 -1.57
C LEU A 163 -27.12 -9.12 -0.39
N PRO A 164 -28.47 -9.03 -0.61
CA PRO A 164 -29.43 -9.29 0.45
C PRO A 164 -29.28 -10.68 1.04
N ALA A 165 -29.42 -10.78 2.36
CA ALA A 165 -29.45 -12.07 3.06
C ALA A 165 -30.59 -12.94 2.48
N GLY A 166 -30.29 -14.21 2.24
CA GLY A 166 -31.25 -15.16 1.66
C GLY A 166 -31.09 -15.41 0.15
N LEU A 167 -30.33 -14.58 -0.57
CA LEU A 167 -29.89 -14.91 -1.94
C LEU A 167 -28.69 -15.89 -1.95
N TRP A 168 -27.97 -15.99 -0.84
CA TRP A 168 -26.74 -16.78 -0.70
C TRP A 168 -26.80 -17.65 0.57
N ALA A 169 -25.97 -18.68 0.59
CA ALA A 169 -25.74 -19.43 1.83
C ALA A 169 -25.27 -18.48 2.94
N ALA A 170 -25.57 -18.84 4.20
CA ALA A 170 -25.08 -18.08 5.35
C ALA A 170 -23.55 -17.96 5.31
N GLU A 171 -23.05 -16.73 5.30
CA GLU A 171 -21.60 -16.48 5.34
C GLU A 171 -21.03 -16.79 6.73
N PRO A 172 -19.79 -17.30 6.81
CA PRO A 172 -19.06 -17.41 8.07
C PRO A 172 -18.92 -16.04 8.76
N ALA A 173 -18.77 -16.08 10.09
CA ALA A 173 -18.67 -14.86 10.89
C ALA A 173 -17.50 -13.94 10.47
N ASN A 174 -16.40 -14.52 9.96
CA ASN A 174 -15.20 -13.79 9.52
C ASN A 174 -15.27 -13.35 8.04
N ALA A 175 -16.42 -13.48 7.38
CA ALA A 175 -16.57 -13.01 6.01
C ALA A 175 -16.51 -11.48 5.96
N LEU A 176 -15.56 -10.94 5.17
CA LEU A 176 -15.45 -9.51 4.96
C LEU A 176 -16.66 -8.95 4.20
N SER A 177 -17.08 -7.73 4.53
CA SER A 177 -18.08 -6.98 3.76
C SER A 177 -17.58 -6.65 2.35
N ILE A 178 -18.50 -6.38 1.42
CA ILE A 178 -18.11 -5.96 0.06
C ILE A 178 -17.25 -4.71 0.06
N PRO A 179 -17.52 -3.64 0.82
CA PRO A 179 -16.63 -2.48 0.86
C PRO A 179 -15.20 -2.84 1.24
N THR A 180 -15.00 -3.72 2.22
CA THR A 180 -13.67 -4.17 2.63
C THR A 180 -13.01 -5.05 1.54
N TRP A 181 -13.78 -5.93 0.89
CA TRP A 181 -13.30 -6.68 -0.28
C TRP A 181 -12.89 -5.78 -1.45
N ILE A 182 -13.66 -4.71 -1.72
CA ILE A 182 -13.30 -3.73 -2.76
C ILE A 182 -11.93 -3.11 -2.46
N ILE A 183 -11.66 -2.76 -1.20
CA ILE A 183 -10.37 -2.21 -0.81
C ILE A 183 -9.23 -3.20 -1.07
N HIS A 184 -9.39 -4.47 -0.67
CA HIS A 184 -8.36 -5.48 -0.89
C HIS A 184 -8.10 -5.74 -2.38
N THR A 185 -9.16 -5.90 -3.17
CA THR A 185 -9.01 -6.14 -4.61
C THR A 185 -8.48 -4.91 -5.35
N SER A 186 -8.91 -3.69 -4.96
CA SER A 186 -8.38 -2.46 -5.53
C SER A 186 -6.91 -2.29 -5.22
N SER A 187 -6.48 -2.54 -3.99
CA SER A 187 -5.06 -2.48 -3.62
C SER A 187 -4.18 -3.40 -4.47
N LEU A 188 -4.64 -4.61 -4.79
CA LEU A 188 -3.92 -5.53 -5.67
C LEU A 188 -3.82 -4.99 -7.11
N VAL A 189 -4.96 -4.56 -7.68
CA VAL A 189 -5.01 -4.05 -9.05
C VAL A 189 -4.22 -2.75 -9.18
N GLU A 190 -4.43 -1.80 -8.28
CA GLU A 190 -3.74 -0.51 -8.27
C GLU A 190 -2.23 -0.67 -8.16
N TRP A 191 -1.76 -1.57 -7.26
CA TRP A 191 -0.33 -1.81 -7.12
C TRP A 191 0.29 -2.43 -8.37
N LEU A 192 -0.43 -3.36 -9.02
CA LEU A 192 0.02 -3.95 -10.27
C LEU A 192 0.10 -2.91 -11.40
N VAL A 193 -0.91 -2.03 -11.49
CA VAL A 193 -0.90 -0.88 -12.44
C VAL A 193 0.25 0.08 -12.11
N ALA A 194 0.51 0.36 -10.83
CA ALA A 194 1.65 1.19 -10.42
C ALA A 194 2.99 0.57 -10.85
N MET A 195 3.14 -0.76 -10.75
CA MET A 195 4.32 -1.48 -11.24
C MET A 195 4.53 -1.31 -12.75
N GLY A 196 3.45 -1.40 -13.54
CA GLY A 196 3.47 -1.15 -14.98
C GLY A 196 3.88 0.29 -15.32
N LEU A 197 3.25 1.24 -14.65
CA LEU A 197 3.55 2.66 -14.84
C LEU A 197 4.98 3.05 -14.42
N ALA A 198 5.52 2.43 -13.36
CA ALA A 198 6.92 2.62 -12.97
C ALA A 198 7.89 2.12 -14.05
N TRP A 199 7.56 0.97 -14.68
CA TRP A 199 8.32 0.45 -15.82
C TRP A 199 8.28 1.41 -17.02
N ARG A 200 7.08 1.88 -17.39
CA ARG A 200 6.90 2.86 -18.47
C ARG A 200 7.59 4.18 -18.18
N TYR A 201 7.57 4.62 -16.93
CA TYR A 201 8.29 5.82 -16.52
C TYR A 201 9.80 5.66 -16.71
N ALA A 202 10.39 4.49 -16.40
CA ALA A 202 11.79 4.21 -16.65
C ALA A 202 12.17 4.39 -18.13
N GLU A 203 11.29 3.95 -19.03
CA GLU A 203 11.48 4.09 -20.49
C GLU A 203 11.32 5.55 -20.94
N ALA A 204 10.30 6.25 -20.44
CA ALA A 204 10.01 7.63 -20.81
C ALA A 204 11.12 8.61 -20.39
N VAL A 205 11.75 8.39 -19.23
CA VAL A 205 12.86 9.24 -18.75
C VAL A 205 14.24 8.71 -19.15
N ALA A 206 14.30 7.63 -19.92
CA ALA A 206 15.54 6.97 -20.34
C ALA A 206 16.48 6.61 -19.16
N GLN A 207 15.90 6.24 -18.01
CA GLN A 207 16.64 5.86 -16.80
C GLN A 207 16.29 4.40 -16.42
N PRO A 208 17.04 3.40 -16.93
CA PRO A 208 16.68 1.99 -16.78
C PRO A 208 16.69 1.50 -15.32
N LYS A 209 17.37 2.18 -14.41
CA LYS A 209 17.38 1.79 -12.98
C LYS A 209 15.99 1.94 -12.31
N TRP A 210 15.06 2.73 -12.89
CA TRP A 210 13.67 2.77 -12.47
C TRP A 210 12.95 1.42 -12.66
N LYS A 211 13.35 0.59 -13.64
CA LYS A 211 12.82 -0.78 -13.81
C LYS A 211 13.06 -1.64 -12.56
N GLY A 212 14.15 -1.38 -11.83
CA GLY A 212 14.42 -2.01 -10.54
C GLY A 212 13.35 -1.71 -9.47
N VAL A 213 12.69 -0.56 -9.54
CA VAL A 213 11.59 -0.22 -8.62
C VAL A 213 10.42 -1.17 -8.82
N THR A 214 10.05 -1.49 -10.07
CA THR A 214 9.01 -2.49 -10.38
C THR A 214 9.35 -3.85 -9.76
N TRP A 215 10.60 -4.32 -9.90
CA TRP A 215 11.05 -5.57 -9.27
C TRP A 215 11.01 -5.49 -7.73
N GLY A 216 11.38 -4.34 -7.17
CA GLY A 216 11.30 -4.09 -5.72
C GLY A 216 9.87 -4.12 -5.18
N MET A 217 8.89 -3.73 -6.00
CA MET A 217 7.46 -3.73 -5.65
C MET A 217 6.82 -5.14 -5.65
N LEU A 218 7.43 -6.11 -6.33
CA LEU A 218 6.84 -7.43 -6.55
C LEU A 218 6.55 -8.20 -5.24
N PRO A 219 7.47 -8.27 -4.24
CA PRO A 219 7.14 -8.96 -2.99
C PRO A 219 6.02 -8.30 -2.20
N LEU A 220 5.84 -6.96 -2.32
CA LEU A 220 4.71 -6.25 -1.71
C LEU A 220 3.38 -6.63 -2.37
N HIS A 221 3.37 -6.81 -3.70
CA HIS A 221 2.19 -7.35 -4.40
C HIS A 221 1.86 -8.77 -3.92
N THR A 222 2.88 -9.62 -3.74
CA THR A 222 2.70 -10.96 -3.17
C THR A 222 2.14 -10.90 -1.74
N SER A 223 2.62 -9.95 -0.91
CA SER A 223 2.06 -9.72 0.43
C SER A 223 0.55 -9.43 0.38
N GLY A 224 0.11 -8.59 -0.55
CA GLY A 224 -1.32 -8.33 -0.78
C GLY A 224 -2.10 -9.58 -1.21
N ILE A 225 -1.52 -10.43 -2.09
CA ILE A 225 -2.13 -11.71 -2.46
C ILE A 225 -2.29 -12.62 -1.23
N VAL A 226 -1.28 -12.67 -0.36
CA VAL A 226 -1.33 -13.45 0.89
C VAL A 226 -2.46 -12.97 1.80
N ALA A 227 -2.61 -11.64 1.97
CA ALA A 227 -3.69 -11.05 2.77
C ALA A 227 -5.07 -11.42 2.20
N CYS A 228 -5.26 -11.22 0.89
CA CYS A 228 -6.51 -11.61 0.22
C CYS A 228 -6.78 -13.12 0.35
N THR A 229 -5.75 -13.96 0.29
CA THR A 229 -5.89 -15.41 0.45
C THR A 229 -6.36 -15.75 1.86
N TYR A 230 -5.80 -15.11 2.90
CA TYR A 230 -6.24 -15.32 4.28
C TYR A 230 -7.74 -15.08 4.44
N HIS A 231 -8.24 -13.97 3.88
CA HIS A 231 -9.66 -13.63 3.89
C HIS A 231 -10.53 -14.50 2.98
N LEU A 232 -9.99 -14.97 1.85
CA LEU A 232 -10.69 -15.90 0.96
C LEU A 232 -11.02 -17.21 1.67
N PHE A 233 -10.17 -17.64 2.60
CA PHE A 233 -10.37 -18.80 3.46
C PHE A 233 -11.00 -18.45 4.82
N TYR A 234 -11.65 -17.31 4.93
CA TYR A 234 -12.38 -16.83 6.12
C TYR A 234 -11.53 -16.86 7.40
N ASN A 235 -10.24 -16.55 7.30
CA ASN A 235 -9.30 -16.54 8.42
C ASN A 235 -9.23 -17.88 9.17
N ALA A 236 -9.43 -19.00 8.46
CA ALA A 236 -9.47 -20.32 9.05
C ALA A 236 -8.15 -20.67 9.77
N PRO A 237 -8.19 -21.45 10.88
CA PRO A 237 -6.97 -21.86 11.61
C PRO A 237 -5.91 -22.50 10.72
N ALA A 238 -6.32 -23.27 9.71
CA ALA A 238 -5.43 -23.93 8.75
C ALA A 238 -4.56 -22.97 7.91
N VAL A 239 -4.90 -21.67 7.85
CA VAL A 239 -4.19 -20.66 7.07
C VAL A 239 -3.62 -19.52 7.92
N THR A 240 -3.53 -19.65 9.24
CA THR A 240 -2.95 -18.64 10.13
C THR A 240 -1.48 -18.32 9.80
N TRP A 241 -0.75 -19.27 9.21
CA TRP A 241 0.60 -19.04 8.69
C TRP A 241 0.67 -17.93 7.63
N CYS A 242 -0.45 -17.59 6.96
CA CYS A 242 -0.52 -16.48 6.03
C CYS A 242 -0.17 -15.15 6.71
N VAL A 243 -0.50 -14.97 8.00
CA VAL A 243 -0.21 -13.71 8.73
C VAL A 243 1.30 -13.47 8.81
N ALA A 244 2.07 -14.50 9.22
CA ALA A 244 3.52 -14.42 9.26
C ALA A 244 4.15 -14.31 7.85
N LEU A 245 3.60 -15.02 6.85
CA LEU A 245 4.07 -14.93 5.47
C LEU A 245 3.82 -13.53 4.89
N GLN A 246 2.64 -12.94 5.12
CA GLN A 246 2.32 -11.57 4.71
C GLN A 246 3.32 -10.57 5.28
N ALA A 247 3.57 -10.63 6.59
CA ALA A 247 4.54 -9.76 7.26
C ALA A 247 5.95 -9.97 6.71
N GLY A 248 6.36 -11.22 6.47
CA GLY A 248 7.63 -11.56 5.85
C GLY A 248 7.78 -10.98 4.44
N MET A 249 6.76 -11.16 3.60
CA MET A 249 6.75 -10.61 2.23
C MET A 249 6.74 -9.07 2.22
N THR A 250 6.06 -8.43 3.18
CA THR A 250 6.11 -6.98 3.37
C THR A 250 7.52 -6.53 3.72
N CYS A 251 8.18 -7.19 4.66
CA CYS A 251 9.56 -6.87 5.05
C CYS A 251 10.53 -7.04 3.88
N VAL A 252 10.47 -8.18 3.17
CA VAL A 252 11.28 -8.44 1.97
C VAL A 252 11.01 -7.39 0.91
N GLY A 253 9.76 -7.05 0.65
CA GLY A 253 9.37 -6.06 -0.35
C GLY A 253 9.88 -4.65 -0.02
N ASN A 254 9.80 -4.24 1.24
CA ASN A 254 10.35 -2.95 1.66
C ASN A 254 11.88 -2.92 1.52
N VAL A 255 12.58 -4.03 1.82
CA VAL A 255 14.03 -4.15 1.64
C VAL A 255 14.39 -4.11 0.14
N THR A 256 13.72 -4.89 -0.71
CA THR A 256 14.01 -4.92 -2.15
C THR A 256 13.72 -3.58 -2.82
N LEU A 257 12.64 -2.91 -2.41
CA LEU A 257 12.31 -1.56 -2.89
C LEU A 257 13.33 -0.52 -2.40
N ALA A 258 13.80 -0.62 -1.16
CA ALA A 258 14.86 0.24 -0.63
C ALA A 258 16.17 0.06 -1.42
N ILE A 259 16.55 -1.18 -1.72
CA ILE A 259 17.73 -1.49 -2.55
C ILE A 259 17.56 -0.91 -3.96
N ALA A 260 16.38 -1.04 -4.56
CA ALA A 260 16.10 -0.47 -5.88
C ALA A 260 16.24 1.06 -5.88
N CYS A 261 15.68 1.74 -4.87
CA CYS A 261 15.79 3.19 -4.74
C CYS A 261 17.22 3.65 -4.42
N LEU A 262 18.00 2.89 -3.62
CA LEU A 262 19.42 3.16 -3.42
C LEU A 262 20.21 3.08 -4.74
N ARG A 263 19.99 2.00 -5.53
CA ARG A 263 20.64 1.84 -6.84
C ARG A 263 20.26 2.97 -7.79
N LEU A 264 19.01 3.39 -7.77
CA LEU A 264 18.53 4.53 -8.55
C LEU A 264 19.19 5.83 -8.09
N ALA A 265 19.29 6.10 -6.79
CA ALA A 265 19.94 7.27 -6.24
C ALA A 265 21.42 7.33 -6.59
N LEU A 266 22.14 6.20 -6.46
CA LEU A 266 23.55 6.10 -6.86
C LEU A 266 23.75 6.39 -8.36
N ALA A 267 22.89 5.83 -9.21
CA ALA A 267 22.93 6.10 -10.66
C ALA A 267 22.55 7.54 -11.01
N SER A 268 21.81 8.22 -10.15
CA SER A 268 21.41 9.64 -10.29
C SER A 268 22.41 10.60 -9.62
N GLY A 269 23.57 10.12 -9.17
CA GLY A 269 24.64 10.95 -8.61
C GLY A 269 24.60 11.15 -7.09
N TRP A 270 23.74 10.45 -6.37
CA TRP A 270 23.81 10.40 -4.91
C TRP A 270 25.12 9.72 -4.44
N THR A 271 25.72 10.23 -3.38
CA THR A 271 26.96 9.70 -2.80
C THR A 271 26.82 9.46 -1.31
N TRP A 272 27.62 8.54 -0.77
CA TRP A 272 27.68 8.28 0.68
C TRP A 272 28.09 9.51 1.50
N GLN A 273 28.84 10.47 0.89
CA GLN A 273 29.15 11.73 1.55
C GLN A 273 27.89 12.58 1.75
N MET A 274 27.04 12.71 0.72
CA MET A 274 25.73 13.40 0.84
C MET A 274 24.90 12.79 1.96
N GLY A 275 24.83 11.45 2.04
CA GLY A 275 24.10 10.76 3.11
C GLY A 275 24.63 11.08 4.53
N ARG A 276 25.95 11.20 4.68
CA ARG A 276 26.55 11.61 5.96
C ARG A 276 26.24 13.07 6.30
N ASP A 277 26.30 13.94 5.29
CA ASP A 277 26.04 15.36 5.47
C ASP A 277 24.56 15.60 5.82
N ASP A 278 23.61 14.89 5.18
CA ASP A 278 22.19 14.94 5.51
C ASP A 278 21.90 14.43 6.92
N ALA A 279 22.55 13.33 7.31
CA ALA A 279 22.41 12.80 8.66
C ALA A 279 22.96 13.79 9.72
N ALA A 280 24.10 14.41 9.44
CA ALA A 280 24.68 15.42 10.33
C ALA A 280 23.76 16.65 10.45
N GLN A 281 23.18 17.11 9.35
CA GLN A 281 22.21 18.21 9.36
C GLN A 281 20.94 17.86 10.15
N LEU A 282 20.43 16.62 9.98
CA LEU A 282 19.25 16.18 10.74
C LEU A 282 19.52 16.17 12.24
N VAL A 283 20.66 15.62 12.66
CA VAL A 283 21.08 15.61 14.07
C VAL A 283 21.25 17.05 14.61
N ALA A 284 21.86 17.93 13.82
CA ALA A 284 22.03 19.33 14.22
C ALA A 284 20.69 20.04 14.41
N ARG A 285 19.73 19.85 13.50
CA ARG A 285 18.35 20.39 13.62
C ARG A 285 17.64 19.85 14.85
N PHE A 286 17.67 18.53 15.06
CA PHE A 286 17.07 17.90 16.23
C PHE A 286 17.63 18.44 17.54
N ASN A 287 18.95 18.59 17.63
CA ASN A 287 19.60 19.16 18.82
C ASN A 287 19.23 20.63 19.03
N ALA A 288 19.09 21.41 17.95
CA ALA A 288 18.63 22.82 18.05
C ALA A 288 17.19 22.90 18.56
N GLU A 289 16.25 22.10 17.98
CA GLU A 289 14.87 22.04 18.44
C GLU A 289 14.75 21.58 19.90
N LEU A 290 15.54 20.56 20.28
CA LEU A 290 15.58 20.09 21.67
C LEU A 290 16.09 21.19 22.62
N ALA A 291 17.13 21.93 22.21
CA ALA A 291 17.67 23.04 23.00
C ALA A 291 16.64 24.18 23.16
N ASP A 292 15.83 24.44 22.12
CA ASP A 292 14.77 25.46 22.18
C ASP A 292 13.60 25.00 23.06
N VAL A 293 13.21 23.73 23.01
CA VAL A 293 12.21 23.15 23.90
C VAL A 293 12.67 23.23 25.36
N VAL A 294 13.95 22.92 25.64
CA VAL A 294 14.53 22.99 26.99
C VAL A 294 14.59 24.43 27.48
N ARG A 295 15.01 25.40 26.64
CA ARG A 295 15.02 26.83 26.99
C ARG A 295 13.60 27.39 27.16
N GLY A 296 12.65 27.04 26.27
CA GLY A 296 11.26 27.47 26.35
C GLY A 296 10.51 26.92 27.56
N GLY A 297 11.01 25.86 28.19
CA GLY A 297 10.51 25.32 29.46
C GLY A 297 10.79 26.25 30.65
N ASP A 298 11.88 27.03 30.62
CA ASP A 298 12.25 27.98 31.68
C ASP A 298 11.53 29.33 31.55
N GLU A 299 11.05 29.72 30.35
CA GLU A 299 10.42 31.03 30.11
C GLU A 299 8.87 31.03 30.11
N ARG A 300 8.20 29.90 30.33
CA ARG A 300 6.72 29.80 30.29
C ARG A 300 6.01 30.30 31.53
N SER A 301 6.57 31.29 32.27
CA SER A 301 5.81 32.01 33.27
C SER A 301 5.40 33.45 32.88
N GLY A 302 5.41 33.79 31.65
CA GLY A 302 4.86 35.06 31.17
C GLY A 302 5.27 35.44 29.77
N VAL A 303 4.50 35.13 28.78
CA VAL A 303 4.37 35.95 27.55
C VAL A 303 3.14 35.56 26.73
N GLN A 304 2.49 36.57 26.29
CA GLN A 304 1.34 36.72 25.40
C GLN A 304 1.60 36.21 23.99
N TYR A 305 0.64 35.47 23.40
CA TYR A 305 0.65 35.01 22.00
C TYR A 305 0.55 36.22 21.07
N SER A 306 1.55 36.37 20.18
CA SER A 306 1.45 37.11 18.92
C SER A 306 1.61 36.09 17.78
N GLY A 307 0.53 35.87 17.04
CA GLY A 307 0.48 34.84 16.01
C GLY A 307 0.77 35.42 14.63
N ASP A 308 2.02 35.48 14.21
CA ASP A 308 2.35 35.88 12.82
C ASP A 308 3.62 35.23 12.21
N ASP A 309 4.30 34.28 12.88
CA ASP A 309 5.59 33.76 12.37
C ASP A 309 5.59 32.33 11.78
N ALA A 310 4.42 31.74 11.52
CA ALA A 310 4.35 30.37 10.97
C ALA A 310 4.44 30.28 9.44
N ALA A 311 4.47 31.40 8.71
CA ALA A 311 4.38 31.42 7.25
C ALA A 311 5.73 31.52 6.50
N THR A 312 6.85 31.73 7.19
CA THR A 312 8.12 32.08 6.52
C THR A 312 9.16 30.97 6.43
N ALA A 313 8.95 29.82 7.06
CA ALA A 313 9.94 28.72 7.06
C ALA A 313 9.84 27.73 5.89
N VAL A 314 8.85 27.86 4.99
CA VAL A 314 8.64 26.93 3.86
C VAL A 314 9.21 27.46 2.53
N ALA A 315 9.67 28.72 2.48
CA ALA A 315 10.01 29.37 1.22
C ALA A 315 11.50 29.31 0.80
N ALA A 316 12.36 28.58 1.51
CA ALA A 316 13.82 28.61 1.25
C ALA A 316 14.43 27.28 0.72
N ALA A 317 13.66 26.44 0.09
CA ALA A 317 14.17 25.21 -0.56
C ALA A 317 13.60 25.03 -1.98
N GLY A 318 13.75 26.01 -2.80
CA GLY A 318 13.23 26.01 -4.17
C GLY A 318 14.22 26.55 -5.19
N ASP A 319 15.37 25.90 -5.35
CA ASP A 319 16.12 25.98 -6.61
C ASP A 319 15.89 24.66 -7.35
N ALA A 320 14.81 24.63 -8.14
CA ALA A 320 14.46 23.53 -9.00
C ALA A 320 15.51 23.45 -10.12
N ARG A 321 16.44 22.51 -10.00
CA ARG A 321 17.15 22.01 -11.17
C ARG A 321 16.15 21.25 -12.01
N ASP A 322 16.10 21.60 -13.32
CA ASP A 322 15.19 21.05 -14.32
C ASP A 322 15.10 19.53 -14.20
N ALA A 323 13.89 19.04 -13.95
CA ALA A 323 13.58 17.62 -14.11
C ALA A 323 13.88 17.23 -15.56
N PRO A 324 14.41 16.02 -15.83
CA PRO A 324 14.70 15.59 -17.18
C PRO A 324 13.43 15.73 -18.03
N SER A 325 13.53 16.47 -19.15
CA SER A 325 12.42 16.68 -20.07
C SER A 325 12.03 15.31 -20.67
N VAL A 326 10.77 14.92 -20.45
CA VAL A 326 10.19 13.76 -21.10
C VAL A 326 10.20 14.00 -22.60
N THR A 327 11.01 13.25 -23.33
CA THR A 327 10.98 13.26 -24.79
C THR A 327 9.69 12.59 -25.27
N THR A 328 8.78 13.37 -25.85
CA THR A 328 7.48 12.93 -26.38
C THR A 328 7.60 12.13 -27.68
N ALA A 329 8.52 11.17 -27.75
CA ALA A 329 8.75 10.34 -28.93
C ALA A 329 8.67 8.84 -28.61
N ALA A 330 7.68 8.43 -27.81
CA ALA A 330 7.29 7.02 -27.78
C ALA A 330 5.97 6.89 -28.55
N ALA A 331 6.06 6.47 -29.81
CA ALA A 331 4.90 6.03 -30.58
C ALA A 331 4.12 5.03 -29.70
N ALA A 332 2.87 5.35 -29.39
CA ALA A 332 1.95 4.45 -28.74
C ALA A 332 1.83 3.21 -29.63
N ALA A 333 2.50 2.13 -29.25
CA ALA A 333 2.20 0.82 -29.80
C ALA A 333 0.74 0.54 -29.45
N GLU A 334 -0.09 0.30 -30.44
CA GLU A 334 -1.48 -0.11 -30.28
C GLU A 334 -1.45 -1.47 -29.58
N VAL A 335 -1.70 -1.48 -28.27
CA VAL A 335 -1.76 -2.70 -27.48
C VAL A 335 -3.06 -3.39 -27.86
N ASP A 336 -2.95 -4.60 -28.39
CA ASP A 336 -4.08 -5.46 -28.74
C ASP A 336 -4.96 -5.67 -27.49
N ALA A 337 -6.26 -5.36 -27.58
CA ALA A 337 -7.20 -5.42 -26.46
C ALA A 337 -7.31 -6.83 -25.82
N ALA A 338 -6.92 -7.89 -26.55
CA ALA A 338 -6.90 -9.26 -26.04
C ALA A 338 -5.72 -9.52 -25.08
N SER A 339 -4.59 -8.84 -25.27
CA SER A 339 -3.45 -8.93 -24.34
C SER A 339 -3.70 -8.13 -23.05
N ALA A 340 -4.56 -7.11 -23.07
CA ALA A 340 -4.91 -6.31 -21.92
C ALA A 340 -5.68 -7.09 -20.82
N LEU A 341 -6.38 -8.17 -21.18
CA LEU A 341 -7.09 -9.03 -20.22
C LEU A 341 -6.16 -9.93 -19.39
N LEU A 342 -4.94 -10.17 -19.87
CA LEU A 342 -3.90 -10.93 -19.16
C LEU A 342 -2.81 -10.03 -18.55
N GLY A 343 -2.84 -8.73 -18.83
CA GLY A 343 -1.87 -7.73 -18.44
C GLY A 343 -2.50 -6.56 -17.70
N TRP A 344 -2.97 -6.78 -16.48
CA TRP A 344 -3.57 -5.70 -15.68
C TRP A 344 -2.57 -4.60 -15.33
N GLU A 345 -1.28 -4.89 -15.32
CA GLU A 345 -0.24 -3.88 -15.19
C GLU A 345 -0.20 -2.89 -16.37
N ASP A 346 -0.70 -3.30 -17.53
CA ASP A 346 -0.78 -2.47 -18.75
C ASP A 346 -2.03 -1.58 -18.79
N LEU A 347 -2.94 -1.69 -17.83
CA LEU A 347 -4.14 -0.85 -17.77
C LEU A 347 -3.79 0.64 -17.72
N GLY A 348 -2.64 0.99 -17.14
CA GLY A 348 -2.12 2.37 -17.16
C GLY A 348 -1.91 2.89 -18.58
N ASP A 349 -1.37 2.06 -19.48
CA ASP A 349 -1.14 2.38 -20.89
C ASP A 349 -2.42 2.25 -21.71
N ALA A 350 -3.18 1.15 -21.52
CA ALA A 350 -4.43 0.92 -22.23
C ALA A 350 -5.44 2.06 -22.02
N TRP A 351 -5.42 2.69 -20.85
CA TRP A 351 -6.29 3.81 -20.49
C TRP A 351 -5.53 5.14 -20.40
N ALA A 352 -4.38 5.27 -21.05
CA ALA A 352 -3.54 6.48 -20.99
C ALA A 352 -4.26 7.73 -21.50
N LYS A 353 -5.15 7.59 -22.47
CA LYS A 353 -5.93 8.70 -23.06
C LYS A 353 -7.12 9.14 -22.20
N ASP A 354 -7.50 8.37 -21.19
CA ASP A 354 -8.61 8.71 -20.31
C ASP A 354 -8.20 9.86 -19.37
N GLY A 355 -9.15 10.76 -19.09
CA GLY A 355 -8.98 11.70 -17.98
C GLY A 355 -8.96 10.94 -16.65
N ASP A 356 -8.26 11.46 -15.64
CA ASP A 356 -8.02 10.77 -14.36
C ASP A 356 -9.30 10.31 -13.66
N ALA A 357 -10.37 11.12 -13.70
CA ALA A 357 -11.65 10.73 -13.11
C ALA A 357 -12.23 9.48 -13.80
N PHE A 358 -12.18 9.41 -15.13
CA PHE A 358 -12.70 8.27 -15.88
C PHE A 358 -11.83 7.02 -15.72
N PHE A 359 -10.53 7.22 -15.67
CA PHE A 359 -9.57 6.17 -15.33
C PHE A 359 -9.88 5.56 -13.95
N LEU A 360 -10.06 6.38 -12.91
CA LEU A 360 -10.40 5.90 -11.56
C LEU A 360 -11.75 5.19 -11.52
N VAL A 361 -12.75 5.67 -12.29
CA VAL A 361 -14.05 4.98 -12.39
C VAL A 361 -13.91 3.59 -13.00
N LYS A 362 -13.11 3.44 -14.07
CA LYS A 362 -12.82 2.13 -14.66
C LYS A 362 -12.08 1.21 -13.69
N LEU A 363 -11.08 1.74 -12.99
CA LEU A 363 -10.30 1.01 -12.01
C LEU A 363 -11.18 0.53 -10.84
N ALA A 364 -12.04 1.41 -10.31
CA ALA A 364 -13.00 1.07 -9.27
C ALA A 364 -14.04 0.05 -9.74
N ALA A 365 -14.54 0.15 -10.98
CA ALA A 365 -15.47 -0.81 -11.55
C ALA A 365 -14.83 -2.20 -11.71
N LEU A 366 -13.58 -2.27 -12.18
CA LEU A 366 -12.83 -3.52 -12.28
C LEU A 366 -12.61 -4.14 -10.89
N SER A 367 -12.14 -3.36 -9.94
CA SER A 367 -11.88 -3.81 -8.56
C SER A 367 -13.18 -4.24 -7.86
N GLY A 368 -14.26 -3.47 -8.04
CA GLY A 368 -15.60 -3.84 -7.53
C GLY A 368 -16.12 -5.13 -8.13
N GLY A 369 -16.02 -5.30 -9.46
CA GLY A 369 -16.40 -6.54 -10.14
C GLY A 369 -15.59 -7.74 -9.63
N LEU A 370 -14.29 -7.57 -9.43
CA LEU A 370 -13.41 -8.59 -8.86
C LEU A 370 -13.80 -8.91 -7.41
N ALA A 371 -14.10 -7.91 -6.58
CA ALA A 371 -14.55 -8.11 -5.20
C ALA A 371 -15.84 -8.95 -5.13
N TYR A 372 -16.84 -8.64 -5.96
CA TYR A 372 -18.05 -9.43 -6.06
C TYR A 372 -17.78 -10.86 -6.55
N ALA A 373 -16.90 -11.01 -7.55
CA ALA A 373 -16.52 -12.33 -8.04
C ALA A 373 -15.83 -13.16 -6.95
N VAL A 374 -14.84 -12.61 -6.28
CA VAL A 374 -14.09 -13.30 -5.22
C VAL A 374 -15.02 -13.68 -4.05
N LYS A 375 -15.89 -12.78 -3.63
CA LYS A 375 -16.80 -13.02 -2.50
C LYS A 375 -17.91 -14.03 -2.81
N TYR A 376 -18.55 -13.92 -3.98
CA TYR A 376 -19.79 -14.66 -4.27
C TYR A 376 -19.65 -15.80 -5.26
N LEU A 377 -18.61 -15.81 -6.12
CA LEU A 377 -18.42 -16.90 -7.07
C LEU A 377 -18.32 -18.29 -6.41
N PRO A 378 -17.61 -18.45 -5.27
CA PRO A 378 -17.57 -19.74 -4.56
C PRO A 378 -18.97 -20.25 -4.16
N ALA A 379 -19.90 -19.36 -3.81
CA ALA A 379 -21.26 -19.72 -3.43
C ALA A 379 -22.15 -20.14 -4.63
N LEU A 380 -21.71 -19.85 -5.87
CA LEU A 380 -22.38 -20.28 -7.10
C LEU A 380 -21.93 -21.67 -7.55
N LEU A 381 -20.91 -22.25 -6.92
CA LEU A 381 -20.45 -23.60 -7.23
C LEU A 381 -21.54 -24.62 -6.87
N PRO A 382 -21.66 -25.73 -7.64
CA PRO A 382 -22.62 -26.80 -7.32
C PRO A 382 -22.42 -27.33 -5.88
N ALA A 383 -23.52 -27.67 -5.22
CA ALA A 383 -23.51 -28.17 -3.84
C ALA A 383 -22.46 -29.27 -3.55
N PRO A 384 -22.22 -30.25 -4.44
CA PRO A 384 -21.15 -31.25 -4.19
C PRO A 384 -19.75 -30.65 -4.05
N LEU A 385 -19.47 -29.54 -4.72
CA LEU A 385 -18.17 -28.84 -4.61
C LEU A 385 -18.08 -28.00 -3.35
N THR A 386 -19.17 -27.34 -2.98
CA THR A 386 -19.22 -26.54 -1.72
C THR A 386 -19.18 -27.45 -0.49
N ASP A 387 -19.87 -28.61 -0.53
CA ASP A 387 -19.84 -29.60 0.53
C ASP A 387 -18.45 -30.24 0.65
N ALA A 388 -17.81 -30.57 -0.48
CA ALA A 388 -16.44 -31.06 -0.50
C ALA A 388 -15.46 -30.04 0.10
N TRP A 389 -15.64 -28.76 -0.24
CA TRP A 389 -14.82 -27.68 0.32
C TRP A 389 -14.96 -27.58 1.84
N ALA A 390 -16.19 -27.63 2.35
CA ALA A 390 -16.49 -27.56 3.79
C ALA A 390 -15.93 -28.74 4.59
N THR A 391 -15.64 -29.86 3.92
CA THR A 391 -15.12 -31.10 4.53
C THR A 391 -13.63 -31.34 4.27
N LEU A 392 -12.93 -30.40 3.61
CA LEU A 392 -11.50 -30.54 3.34
C LEU A 392 -10.70 -30.62 4.66
N PRO A 393 -9.73 -31.52 4.78
CA PRO A 393 -8.82 -31.55 5.89
C PRO A 393 -7.89 -30.34 5.87
N GLU A 394 -7.45 -29.87 7.04
CA GLU A 394 -6.57 -28.67 7.18
C GLU A 394 -5.35 -28.66 6.22
N PRO A 395 -4.62 -29.78 6.00
CA PRO A 395 -3.51 -29.77 5.04
C PRO A 395 -3.93 -29.46 3.62
N ALA A 396 -5.14 -29.87 3.19
CA ALA A 396 -5.66 -29.58 1.86
C ALA A 396 -6.07 -28.11 1.73
N ILE A 397 -6.65 -27.52 2.77
CA ILE A 397 -6.95 -26.08 2.84
C ILE A 397 -5.64 -25.27 2.72
N SER A 398 -4.61 -25.62 3.51
CA SER A 398 -3.30 -24.98 3.45
C SER A 398 -2.65 -25.10 2.08
N ALA A 399 -2.73 -26.27 1.43
CA ALA A 399 -2.20 -26.49 0.10
C ALA A 399 -2.95 -25.65 -0.97
N ALA A 400 -4.27 -25.56 -0.87
CA ALA A 400 -5.08 -24.72 -1.75
C ALA A 400 -4.73 -23.24 -1.58
N ALA A 401 -4.60 -22.76 -0.34
CA ALA A 401 -4.18 -21.38 -0.05
C ALA A 401 -2.77 -21.10 -0.62
N LEU A 402 -1.84 -22.03 -0.46
CA LEU A 402 -0.50 -21.90 -1.02
C LEU A 402 -0.55 -21.81 -2.55
N ALA A 403 -1.39 -22.60 -3.22
CA ALA A 403 -1.55 -22.54 -4.67
C ALA A 403 -2.11 -21.18 -5.12
N VAL A 404 -3.10 -20.61 -4.41
CA VAL A 404 -3.67 -19.28 -4.68
C VAL A 404 -2.61 -18.18 -4.53
N ILE A 405 -1.63 -18.33 -3.66
CA ILE A 405 -0.53 -17.37 -3.48
C ILE A 405 0.55 -17.57 -4.55
N VAL A 406 1.01 -18.80 -4.72
CA VAL A 406 2.21 -19.10 -5.54
C VAL A 406 1.93 -18.92 -7.02
N LEU A 407 0.77 -19.36 -7.52
CA LEU A 407 0.48 -19.31 -8.94
C LEU A 407 0.48 -17.88 -9.50
N PRO A 408 -0.28 -16.90 -8.99
CA PRO A 408 -0.24 -15.54 -9.51
C PRO A 408 1.11 -14.86 -9.27
N THR A 409 1.80 -15.19 -8.17
CA THR A 409 3.16 -14.67 -7.92
C THR A 409 4.13 -15.13 -8.99
N LEU A 410 4.15 -16.43 -9.33
CA LEU A 410 5.03 -16.97 -10.37
C LEU A 410 4.69 -16.43 -11.75
N LEU A 411 3.39 -16.30 -12.09
CA LEU A 411 2.95 -15.69 -13.35
C LEU A 411 3.42 -14.24 -13.45
N ASN A 412 3.32 -13.49 -12.38
CA ASN A 412 3.80 -12.11 -12.33
C ASN A 412 5.34 -12.03 -12.46
N CYS A 413 6.08 -12.89 -11.75
CA CYS A 413 7.54 -13.00 -11.90
C CYS A 413 7.94 -13.35 -13.35
N ALA A 414 7.30 -14.34 -13.96
CA ALA A 414 7.61 -14.78 -15.31
C ALA A 414 7.38 -13.65 -16.32
N LYS A 415 6.30 -12.88 -16.17
CA LYS A 415 5.98 -11.77 -17.04
C LYS A 415 7.02 -10.64 -16.95
N TRP A 416 7.40 -10.22 -15.75
CA TRP A 416 8.45 -9.20 -15.58
C TRP A 416 9.81 -9.69 -16.04
N TYR A 417 10.11 -10.99 -15.87
CA TYR A 417 11.32 -11.59 -16.41
C TYR A 417 11.32 -11.54 -17.95
N GLN A 418 10.22 -11.92 -18.61
CA GLN A 418 10.09 -11.82 -20.06
C GLN A 418 10.32 -10.37 -20.54
N ARG A 419 9.66 -9.38 -19.93
CA ARG A 419 9.86 -7.96 -20.26
C ARG A 419 11.29 -7.49 -20.09
N SER A 420 11.99 -8.03 -19.09
CA SER A 420 13.40 -7.70 -18.87
C SER A 420 14.31 -8.24 -19.98
N GLN A 421 13.94 -9.36 -20.61
CA GLN A 421 14.67 -9.93 -21.74
C GLN A 421 14.40 -9.19 -23.06
N GLU A 422 13.18 -8.71 -23.25
CA GLU A 422 12.81 -7.94 -24.45
C GLU A 422 13.48 -6.57 -24.50
N GLY A 423 13.80 -5.98 -23.35
CA GLY A 423 14.60 -4.76 -23.22
C GLY A 423 16.08 -5.07 -23.12
N ALA A 424 16.76 -5.29 -24.25
CA ALA A 424 18.16 -5.77 -24.33
C ALA A 424 19.21 -4.95 -23.54
N GLU A 425 18.87 -3.79 -23.01
CA GLU A 425 19.77 -2.93 -22.21
C GLU A 425 19.81 -3.28 -20.72
N PHE A 426 18.92 -4.16 -20.24
CA PHE A 426 18.83 -4.46 -18.80
C PHE A 426 19.73 -5.62 -18.34
N VAL A 427 20.22 -6.44 -19.26
CA VAL A 427 20.90 -7.72 -18.97
C VAL A 427 22.33 -7.58 -18.45
N GLY A 428 22.89 -6.39 -18.45
CA GLY A 428 24.33 -6.20 -18.15
C GLY A 428 24.71 -5.91 -16.68
N ASP A 429 23.74 -5.64 -15.76
CA ASP A 429 24.05 -4.99 -14.49
C ASP A 429 23.26 -5.51 -13.27
N ILE A 430 22.97 -6.81 -13.21
CA ILE A 430 22.45 -7.43 -11.97
C ILE A 430 23.60 -7.87 -11.09
#